data_4eeb22be6cadf378f768927dfdac41c2
#
_entry.id   4eeb22be6cadf378f768927dfdac41c2
#
_cell.length_a   1.000
_cell.length_b   1.000
_cell.length_c   1.000
_cell.angle_alpha   90.00
_cell.angle_beta   90.00
_cell.angle_gamma   90.00
#
_symmetry.space_group_name_H-M   'P 1'
#
loop_
_entity.id
_entity.type
_entity.pdbx_description
1 polymer ?
#
loop_
_entity_poly.entity_id
_entity_poly.type
_entity_poly.pdbx_seq_one_letter_code
_entity_poly.pdbx_strand_id
1 'polypeptide(L)'
;GIPAGIGAFTFVYAKGASYLSSDPRACVNCHVMNEQYDAWKQSGHRHTATCVESHLPHAGVAKWIAKADHGFRHSAAFTLQNFKEPIEITPHDRLLVQENCIRCHGDFVHAVFVNPGAPDDELDCMHCHAGAGHGAGR
;
A
#
# COMPACT_ATOMS: atom_id res chain seq x y z
N GLY A 1 -27.03 21.13 -9.25
CA GLY A 1 -25.99 22.14 -9.26
C GLY A 1 -25.09 22.13 -8.01
N ILE A 2 -25.56 22.58 -6.85
CA ILE A 2 -24.71 22.80 -5.66
C ILE A 2 -23.97 21.55 -5.18
N PRO A 3 -24.59 20.38 -4.98
CA PRO A 3 -23.86 19.18 -4.52
C PRO A 3 -22.78 18.72 -5.51
N ALA A 4 -23.05 18.81 -6.81
CA ALA A 4 -22.09 18.46 -7.84
C ALA A 4 -20.89 19.43 -7.85
N GLY A 5 -21.15 20.73 -7.67
CA GLY A 5 -20.11 21.74 -7.57
C GLY A 5 -19.21 21.54 -6.35
N ILE A 6 -19.79 21.28 -5.19
CA ILE A 6 -19.05 20.98 -3.96
C ILE A 6 -18.22 19.69 -4.15
N GLY A 7 -18.80 18.64 -4.72
CA GLY A 7 -18.09 17.39 -4.97
C GLY A 7 -16.89 17.56 -5.91
N ALA A 8 -17.08 18.26 -7.04
CA ALA A 8 -16.02 18.56 -7.98
C ALA A 8 -14.90 19.42 -7.34
N PHE A 9 -15.28 20.47 -6.61
CA PHE A 9 -14.32 21.30 -5.89
C PHE A 9 -13.51 20.49 -4.87
N THR A 10 -14.18 19.68 -4.05
CA THR A 10 -13.53 18.84 -3.05
C THR A 10 -12.57 17.84 -3.70
N PHE A 11 -12.99 17.20 -4.79
CA PHE A 11 -12.14 16.25 -5.53
C PHE A 11 -10.87 16.93 -6.06
N VAL A 12 -10.99 18.11 -6.66
CA VAL A 12 -9.83 18.86 -7.17
C VAL A 12 -8.96 19.36 -6.02
N TYR A 13 -9.56 19.96 -5.00
CA TYR A 13 -8.85 20.48 -3.83
C TYR A 13 -8.08 19.41 -3.06
N ALA A 14 -8.69 18.25 -2.84
CA ALA A 14 -8.05 17.10 -2.21
C ALA A 14 -7.11 16.33 -3.13
N LYS A 15 -6.86 16.82 -4.34
CA LYS A 15 -6.03 16.14 -5.36
C LYS A 15 -6.46 14.69 -5.59
N GLY A 16 -7.76 14.44 -5.68
CA GLY A 16 -8.33 13.09 -5.86
C GLY A 16 -7.73 12.32 -7.03
N ALA A 17 -7.34 13.00 -8.11
CA ALA A 17 -6.64 12.39 -9.23
C ALA A 17 -5.27 11.78 -8.89
N SER A 18 -4.68 12.10 -7.73
CA SER A 18 -3.41 11.51 -7.29
C SER A 18 -3.49 9.99 -7.14
N TYR A 19 -4.67 9.45 -6.79
CA TYR A 19 -4.87 8.00 -6.72
C TYR A 19 -4.73 7.27 -8.06
N LEU A 20 -4.81 7.99 -9.18
CA LEU A 20 -4.56 7.43 -10.51
C LEU A 20 -3.05 7.25 -10.77
N SER A 21 -2.21 8.01 -10.08
CA SER A 21 -0.75 7.95 -10.20
C SER A 21 -0.18 6.66 -9.57
N SER A 22 1.00 6.24 -10.06
CA SER A 22 1.85 5.25 -9.39
C SER A 22 3.09 5.89 -8.76
N ASP A 23 3.20 7.21 -8.81
CA ASP A 23 4.30 7.96 -8.17
C ASP A 23 4.14 7.91 -6.65
N PRO A 24 5.15 7.48 -5.90
CA PRO A 24 5.11 7.45 -4.44
C PRO A 24 4.76 8.80 -3.79
N ARG A 25 5.06 9.92 -4.46
CA ARG A 25 4.69 11.26 -3.99
C ARG A 25 3.18 11.48 -3.92
N ALA A 26 2.41 10.70 -4.65
CA ALA A 26 0.95 10.74 -4.54
C ALA A 26 0.43 10.32 -3.16
N CYS A 27 1.16 9.43 -2.48
CA CYS A 27 0.79 8.92 -1.15
C CYS A 27 0.95 10.02 -0.07
N VAL A 28 1.95 10.89 -0.18
CA VAL A 28 2.17 12.01 0.75
C VAL A 28 1.30 13.23 0.48
N ASN A 29 0.33 13.12 -0.40
CA ASN A 29 -0.76 14.09 -0.48
C ASN A 29 -1.52 14.19 0.88
N CYS A 30 -1.54 13.10 1.65
CA CYS A 30 -1.97 13.09 3.03
C CYS A 30 -0.72 13.12 3.94
N HIS A 31 -0.56 14.18 4.74
CA HIS A 31 0.62 14.39 5.59
C HIS A 31 0.87 13.24 6.60
N VAL A 32 -0.17 12.50 6.97
CA VAL A 32 -0.08 11.33 7.85
C VAL A 32 0.80 10.22 7.26
N MET A 33 1.02 10.22 5.93
CA MET A 33 1.87 9.25 5.23
C MET A 33 3.34 9.71 5.09
N ASN A 34 3.71 10.88 5.64
CA ASN A 34 5.07 11.39 5.51
C ASN A 34 6.10 10.44 6.13
N GLU A 35 5.83 9.90 7.32
CA GLU A 35 6.76 8.99 8.01
C GLU A 35 7.03 7.73 7.18
N GLN A 36 5.97 7.11 6.62
CA GLN A 36 6.08 5.92 5.78
C GLN A 36 6.85 6.21 4.48
N TYR A 37 6.60 7.36 3.89
CA TYR A 37 7.30 7.79 2.68
C TYR A 37 8.79 8.07 2.94
N ASP A 38 9.11 8.79 4.02
CA ASP A 38 10.49 9.10 4.37
C ASP A 38 11.28 7.84 4.75
N ALA A 39 10.66 6.91 5.45
CA ALA A 39 11.24 5.60 5.75
C ALA A 39 11.42 4.76 4.48
N TRP A 40 10.43 4.74 3.56
CA TRP A 40 10.57 4.07 2.27
C TRP A 40 11.75 4.63 1.45
N LYS A 41 11.99 5.94 1.42
CA LYS A 41 13.15 6.54 0.73
C LYS A 41 14.48 6.04 1.27
N GLN A 42 14.52 5.58 2.51
CA GLN A 42 15.72 5.03 3.15
C GLN A 42 15.79 3.50 3.03
N SER A 43 14.74 2.85 2.54
CA SER A 43 14.70 1.39 2.39
C SER A 43 15.49 0.91 1.17
N GLY A 44 15.83 -0.37 1.17
CA GLY A 44 16.42 -1.03 0.01
C GLY A 44 15.49 -1.11 -1.21
N HIS A 45 14.17 -0.97 -0.99
CA HIS A 45 13.15 -1.06 -2.06
C HIS A 45 12.93 0.24 -2.84
N ARG A 46 13.46 1.36 -2.39
CA ARG A 46 13.23 2.69 -2.99
C ARG A 46 13.48 2.78 -4.52
N HIS A 47 14.37 1.95 -5.04
CA HIS A 47 14.75 1.95 -6.46
C HIS A 47 14.08 0.85 -7.28
N THR A 48 13.41 -0.09 -6.63
CA THR A 48 12.89 -1.31 -7.26
C THR A 48 11.41 -1.51 -7.09
N ALA A 49 10.83 -1.00 -6.00
CA ALA A 49 9.40 -1.17 -5.72
C ALA A 49 8.80 0.12 -5.14
N THR A 50 7.79 0.64 -5.81
CA THR A 50 7.01 1.78 -5.32
C THR A 50 5.94 1.33 -4.34
N CYS A 51 5.30 2.29 -3.65
CA CYS A 51 4.18 2.00 -2.74
C CYS A 51 3.06 1.22 -3.46
N VAL A 52 2.77 1.59 -4.70
CA VAL A 52 1.73 0.93 -5.51
C VAL A 52 2.10 -0.51 -5.85
N GLU A 53 3.38 -0.80 -6.09
CA GLU A 53 3.85 -2.15 -6.42
C GLU A 53 3.88 -3.07 -5.20
N SER A 54 3.99 -2.50 -4.01
CA SER A 54 3.97 -3.25 -2.76
C SER A 54 2.55 -3.45 -2.22
N HIS A 55 1.68 -2.43 -2.32
CA HIS A 55 0.39 -2.39 -1.62
C HIS A 55 -0.83 -2.66 -2.51
N LEU A 56 -0.67 -2.77 -3.83
CA LEU A 56 -1.80 -2.99 -4.74
C LEU A 56 -1.60 -4.25 -5.59
N PRO A 57 -2.70 -4.84 -6.09
CA PRO A 57 -2.62 -5.89 -7.10
C PRO A 57 -1.84 -5.41 -8.33
N HIS A 58 -1.03 -6.30 -8.91
CA HIS A 58 -0.04 -5.89 -9.90
C HIS A 58 -0.63 -5.54 -11.27
N ALA A 59 -1.73 -6.13 -11.67
CA ALA A 59 -2.21 -6.03 -13.03
C ALA A 59 -3.72 -5.92 -13.16
N GLY A 60 -4.14 -5.43 -14.33
CA GLY A 60 -5.49 -5.48 -14.83
C GLY A 60 -6.51 -4.66 -14.04
N VAL A 61 -7.74 -5.10 -14.12
CA VAL A 61 -8.90 -4.44 -13.50
C VAL A 61 -8.80 -4.42 -11.97
N ALA A 62 -8.23 -5.47 -11.37
CA ALA A 62 -8.06 -5.57 -9.92
C ALA A 62 -7.27 -4.40 -9.32
N LYS A 63 -6.21 -3.94 -10.01
CA LYS A 63 -5.43 -2.77 -9.60
C LYS A 63 -6.29 -1.50 -9.51
N TRP A 64 -7.15 -1.29 -10.50
CA TRP A 64 -7.99 -0.09 -10.54
C TRP A 64 -9.13 -0.13 -9.52
N ILE A 65 -9.71 -1.32 -9.29
CA ILE A 65 -10.69 -1.54 -8.22
C ILE A 65 -10.04 -1.25 -6.86
N ALA A 66 -8.85 -1.80 -6.61
CA ALA A 66 -8.13 -1.56 -5.36
C ALA A 66 -7.78 -0.07 -5.18
N LYS A 67 -7.35 0.63 -6.24
CA LYS A 67 -7.13 2.08 -6.18
C LYS A 67 -8.39 2.86 -5.83
N ALA A 68 -9.53 2.50 -6.40
CA ALA A 68 -10.80 3.15 -6.11
C ALA A 68 -11.24 2.88 -4.67
N ASP A 69 -11.10 1.65 -4.20
CA ASP A 69 -11.43 1.24 -2.83
C ASP A 69 -10.53 1.95 -1.80
N HIS A 70 -9.21 1.96 -2.01
CA HIS A 70 -8.29 2.70 -1.14
C HIS A 70 -8.58 4.20 -1.14
N GLY A 71 -8.83 4.80 -2.33
CA GLY A 71 -9.20 6.20 -2.42
C GLY A 71 -10.45 6.53 -1.62
N PHE A 72 -11.48 5.70 -1.72
CA PHE A 72 -12.71 5.87 -0.96
C PHE A 72 -12.49 5.70 0.55
N ARG A 73 -11.87 4.58 0.95
CA ARG A 73 -11.67 4.26 2.39
C ARG A 73 -10.78 5.28 3.08
N HIS A 74 -9.66 5.69 2.45
CA HIS A 74 -8.77 6.71 3.02
C HIS A 74 -9.47 8.06 3.14
N SER A 75 -10.21 8.48 2.12
CA SER A 75 -10.97 9.74 2.16
C SER A 75 -12.06 9.72 3.23
N ALA A 76 -12.78 8.60 3.35
CA ALA A 76 -13.80 8.43 4.38
C ALA A 76 -13.18 8.42 5.79
N ALA A 77 -12.13 7.65 6.01
CA ALA A 77 -11.45 7.56 7.30
C ALA A 77 -10.87 8.90 7.74
N PHE A 78 -10.27 9.65 6.80
CA PHE A 78 -9.77 11.00 7.07
C PHE A 78 -10.90 11.97 7.43
N THR A 79 -12.00 11.95 6.67
CA THR A 79 -13.15 12.85 6.90
C THR A 79 -13.84 12.55 8.22
N LEU A 80 -13.99 11.27 8.56
CA LEU A 80 -14.66 10.82 9.79
C LEU A 80 -13.72 10.75 11.00
N GLN A 81 -12.41 10.95 10.80
CA GLN A 81 -11.37 10.85 11.83
C GLN A 81 -11.42 9.51 12.60
N ASN A 82 -11.67 8.40 11.87
CA ASN A 82 -11.85 7.08 12.47
C ASN A 82 -10.72 6.10 12.09
N PHE A 83 -9.55 6.59 11.72
CA PHE A 83 -8.37 5.77 11.51
C PHE A 83 -7.57 5.59 12.80
N LYS A 84 -6.83 4.49 12.89
CA LYS A 84 -5.95 4.20 14.04
C LYS A 84 -4.65 4.99 13.96
N GLU A 85 -4.14 5.39 15.11
CA GLU A 85 -2.79 5.94 15.27
C GLU A 85 -2.01 5.09 16.29
N PRO A 86 -0.88 4.51 15.88
CA PRO A 86 -0.26 4.54 14.54
C PRO A 86 -1.11 3.85 13.46
N ILE A 87 -0.90 4.25 12.20
CA ILE A 87 -1.59 3.62 11.07
C ILE A 87 -1.16 2.17 10.95
N GLU A 88 -2.15 1.29 10.92
CA GLU A 88 -1.94 -0.15 10.75
C GLU A 88 -2.48 -0.62 9.40
N ILE A 89 -1.75 -1.58 8.79
CA ILE A 89 -2.21 -2.24 7.59
C ILE A 89 -3.45 -3.11 7.89
N THR A 90 -4.43 -3.12 6.99
CA THR A 90 -5.58 -4.01 7.14
C THR A 90 -5.19 -5.46 6.88
N PRO A 91 -5.91 -6.47 7.45
CA PRO A 91 -5.62 -7.87 7.14
C PRO A 91 -5.70 -8.20 5.64
N HIS A 92 -6.63 -7.57 4.91
CA HIS A 92 -6.75 -7.73 3.47
C HIS A 92 -5.52 -7.18 2.72
N ASP A 93 -5.09 -5.98 3.06
CA ASP A 93 -3.95 -5.35 2.41
C ASP A 93 -2.64 -6.05 2.77
N ARG A 94 -2.58 -6.68 3.96
CA ARG A 94 -1.44 -7.52 4.37
C ARG A 94 -1.26 -8.72 3.44
N LEU A 95 -2.36 -9.37 3.02
CA LEU A 95 -2.31 -10.47 2.05
C LEU A 95 -1.78 -10.00 0.70
N LEU A 96 -2.21 -8.84 0.23
CA LEU A 96 -1.71 -8.24 -1.02
C LEU A 96 -0.21 -7.94 -0.97
N VAL A 97 0.27 -7.41 0.16
CA VAL A 97 1.71 -7.19 0.36
C VAL A 97 2.47 -8.51 0.35
N GLN A 98 1.95 -9.55 1.01
CA GLN A 98 2.53 -10.88 1.01
C GLN A 98 2.66 -11.45 -0.42
N GLU A 99 1.59 -11.39 -1.22
CA GLU A 99 1.60 -11.83 -2.61
C GLU A 99 2.64 -11.05 -3.44
N ASN A 100 2.77 -9.75 -3.23
CA ASN A 100 3.74 -8.92 -3.92
C ASN A 100 5.19 -9.21 -3.49
N CYS A 101 5.42 -9.59 -2.22
CA CYS A 101 6.72 -10.08 -1.75
C CYS A 101 7.11 -11.37 -2.49
N ILE A 102 6.22 -12.34 -2.52
CA ILE A 102 6.44 -13.64 -3.18
C ILE A 102 6.63 -13.44 -4.68
N ARG A 103 5.88 -12.55 -5.31
CA ARG A 103 6.02 -12.27 -6.75
C ARG A 103 7.43 -11.83 -7.15
N CYS A 104 8.13 -11.06 -6.31
CA CYS A 104 9.49 -10.59 -6.60
C CYS A 104 10.57 -11.51 -6.02
N HIS A 105 10.29 -12.13 -4.88
CA HIS A 105 11.26 -12.92 -4.11
C HIS A 105 11.01 -14.43 -4.15
N GLY A 106 9.99 -14.89 -4.87
CA GLY A 106 9.55 -16.29 -4.88
C GLY A 106 10.67 -17.26 -5.23
N ASP A 107 11.42 -17.01 -6.30
CA ASP A 107 12.52 -17.90 -6.72
C ASP A 107 13.58 -18.07 -5.62
N PHE A 108 13.92 -16.97 -4.93
CA PHE A 108 14.87 -17.03 -3.81
C PHE A 108 14.28 -17.74 -2.60
N VAL A 109 13.04 -17.44 -2.26
CA VAL A 109 12.34 -18.05 -1.13
C VAL A 109 12.20 -19.55 -1.34
N HIS A 110 11.75 -20.00 -2.49
CA HIS A 110 11.65 -21.41 -2.84
C HIS A 110 12.99 -22.13 -2.80
N ALA A 111 14.08 -21.46 -3.17
CA ALA A 111 15.42 -22.06 -3.12
C ALA A 111 15.95 -22.25 -1.70
N VAL A 112 15.55 -21.39 -0.76
CA VAL A 112 16.02 -21.38 0.64
C VAL A 112 15.13 -22.24 1.55
N PHE A 113 13.82 -22.16 1.36
CA PHE A 113 12.82 -22.88 2.14
C PHE A 113 12.33 -24.12 1.40
N VAL A 114 13.26 -25.02 1.06
CA VAL A 114 12.91 -26.30 0.45
C VAL A 114 12.27 -27.23 1.50
N ASN A 115 11.04 -26.94 1.85
CA ASN A 115 10.12 -27.96 2.31
C ASN A 115 9.11 -28.22 1.17
N PRO A 116 9.30 -29.28 0.36
CA PRO A 116 8.49 -29.52 -0.84
C PRO A 116 6.99 -29.74 -0.59
N GLY A 117 6.51 -29.55 0.61
CA GLY A 117 5.14 -29.76 1.02
C GLY A 117 4.57 -28.68 1.93
N ALA A 118 5.32 -27.60 2.22
CA ALA A 118 4.75 -26.47 2.95
C ALA A 118 3.93 -25.62 1.99
N PRO A 119 2.66 -25.35 2.26
CA PRO A 119 1.88 -24.43 1.46
C PRO A 119 2.45 -23.01 1.57
N ASP A 120 2.40 -22.25 0.47
CA ASP A 120 2.90 -20.85 0.40
C ASP A 120 2.23 -19.91 1.41
N ASP A 121 1.08 -20.29 1.94
CA ASP A 121 0.31 -19.58 2.96
C ASP A 121 0.90 -19.72 4.39
N GLU A 122 1.86 -20.61 4.59
CA GLU A 122 2.57 -20.77 5.87
C GLU A 122 3.72 -19.76 6.03
N LEU A 123 4.15 -19.09 4.96
CA LEU A 123 5.21 -18.09 4.97
C LEU A 123 4.64 -16.69 5.21
N ASP A 124 4.82 -16.15 6.40
CA ASP A 124 4.53 -14.72 6.68
C ASP A 124 5.80 -13.89 6.58
N CYS A 125 6.06 -13.34 5.38
CA CYS A 125 7.24 -12.51 5.12
C CYS A 125 7.32 -11.31 6.06
N MET A 126 6.18 -10.70 6.36
CA MET A 126 6.12 -9.51 7.21
C MET A 126 6.29 -9.83 8.69
N HIS A 127 6.20 -11.09 9.11
CA HIS A 127 6.52 -11.49 10.48
C HIS A 127 8.02 -11.24 10.79
N CYS A 128 8.90 -11.65 9.88
CA CYS A 128 10.35 -11.48 10.05
C CYS A 128 10.88 -10.19 9.42
N HIS A 129 10.23 -9.69 8.36
CA HIS A 129 10.68 -8.57 7.55
C HIS A 129 9.75 -7.35 7.66
N ALA A 130 9.14 -7.10 8.81
CA ALA A 130 8.19 -5.99 9.03
C ALA A 130 8.75 -4.62 8.62
N GLY A 131 10.07 -4.42 8.73
CA GLY A 131 10.75 -3.18 8.36
C GLY A 131 11.26 -3.08 6.93
N ALA A 132 11.03 -4.08 6.07
CA ALA A 132 11.66 -4.13 4.75
C ALA A 132 11.25 -2.98 3.82
N GLY A 133 9.98 -2.57 3.86
CA GLY A 133 9.44 -1.52 3.00
C GLY A 133 9.68 -0.10 3.52
N HIS A 134 9.39 0.13 4.78
CA HIS A 134 9.45 1.49 5.36
C HIS A 134 9.76 1.49 6.87
N GLY A 135 10.63 0.60 7.30
CA GLY A 135 11.03 0.49 8.71
C GLY A 135 10.00 -0.25 9.56
N ALA A 136 10.44 -0.77 10.69
CA ALA A 136 9.52 -1.27 11.70
C ALA A 136 8.77 -0.07 12.29
N GLY A 137 7.46 -0.07 12.20
CA GLY A 137 6.62 0.95 12.83
C GLY A 137 6.97 1.04 14.32
N ARG A 138 7.22 2.27 14.77
CA ARG A 138 7.42 2.55 16.19
C ARG A 138 6.07 2.79 16.83
#